data_ce6a38492e166d1d14dfb7df124e9cd7
#
_entry.id   ce6a38492e166d1d14dfb7df124e9cd7
#
_cell.length_a   1.000
_cell.length_b   1.000
_cell.length_c   1.000
_cell.angle_alpha   90.00
_cell.angle_beta   90.00
_cell.angle_gamma   90.00
#
_symmetry.space_group_name_H-M   'P 1'
#
loop_
_entity.id
_entity.type
_entity.pdbx_description
1 polymer ?
#
loop_
_entity_poly.entity_id
_entity_poly.type
_entity_poly.pdbx_seq_one_letter_code
_entity_poly.pdbx_strand_id
1 'polypeptide(L)'
;MAIGTEIRLPNGNGGRNTFYPKTDYENIVDAQEDVVAAHNSLIRGKEISLTWAELKAKTQGGDYSNLYIGDYKEITLTTGEKVVMELAGIGTYYNTADSAIGHHLDFISRDCLAGYKKMNNTDTNNGNATNKNPWMASALCAAMNNESNGVFATLPADLKPHIITKRTLVEERYSAGGAVASNTSWSWQNIGKLWLPNEIEVFGCNIWSEQGYGSGQSIQYPIFKLGGYKHIMKGNGKDGTRCDWWEASAYRANATTFCYVYHDGHASYYVASHASTCAPLCFRIG
;
A
#
# COMPACT_ATOMS: atom_id res chain seq x y z
N MET A 1 -28.11 -9.26 9.12
CA MET A 1 -28.90 -9.40 10.36
C MET A 1 -28.10 -8.69 11.44
N ALA A 2 -28.54 -7.50 11.88
CA ALA A 2 -27.86 -6.74 12.93
C ALA A 2 -28.12 -7.44 14.26
N ILE A 3 -27.09 -7.90 14.93
CA ILE A 3 -27.18 -8.40 16.30
C ILE A 3 -27.21 -7.16 17.19
N GLY A 4 -28.40 -6.62 17.39
CA GLY A 4 -28.59 -5.54 18.35
C GLY A 4 -28.48 -6.11 19.77
N THR A 5 -27.56 -5.60 20.57
CA THR A 5 -27.50 -5.91 21.99
C THR A 5 -28.73 -5.29 22.69
N GLU A 6 -29.67 -6.14 23.11
CA GLU A 6 -30.86 -5.71 23.83
C GLU A 6 -30.50 -5.36 25.28
N ILE A 7 -30.64 -4.08 25.63
CA ILE A 7 -30.47 -3.65 27.03
C ILE A 7 -31.85 -3.58 27.70
N ARG A 8 -32.07 -4.37 28.77
CA ARG A 8 -33.29 -4.39 29.55
C ARG A 8 -33.09 -3.66 30.88
N LEU A 9 -33.67 -2.50 31.01
CA LEU A 9 -33.66 -1.75 32.27
C LEU A 9 -34.96 -1.96 33.03
N PRO A 10 -34.95 -2.03 34.42
CA PRO A 10 -36.12 -2.12 35.23
C PRO A 10 -37.03 -0.92 34.97
N ASN A 11 -38.32 -1.14 34.79
CA ASN A 11 -39.33 -0.10 34.86
C ASN A 11 -39.91 -0.07 36.28
N GLY A 12 -40.33 1.07 36.77
CA GLY A 12 -40.81 1.25 38.13
C GLY A 12 -42.01 0.37 38.56
N ASN A 13 -42.56 -0.48 37.68
CA ASN A 13 -43.74 -1.36 37.92
C ASN A 13 -43.38 -2.85 37.91
N GLY A 14 -42.12 -3.22 38.17
CA GLY A 14 -41.65 -4.61 38.23
C GLY A 14 -41.43 -5.31 36.89
N GLY A 15 -41.66 -4.61 35.79
CA GLY A 15 -41.31 -5.05 34.43
C GLY A 15 -39.92 -4.52 33.98
N ARG A 16 -39.53 -4.86 32.77
CA ARG A 16 -38.30 -4.36 32.13
C ARG A 16 -38.66 -3.73 30.79
N ASN A 17 -38.17 -2.51 30.58
CA ASN A 17 -38.24 -1.87 29.27
C ASN A 17 -37.01 -2.30 28.43
N THR A 18 -37.26 -2.68 27.19
CA THR A 18 -36.20 -2.97 26.23
C THR A 18 -35.79 -1.67 25.55
N PHE A 19 -34.52 -1.34 25.65
CA PHE A 19 -33.90 -0.23 24.91
C PHE A 19 -32.99 -0.80 23.87
N TYR A 20 -33.18 -0.37 22.65
CA TYR A 20 -32.18 -0.51 21.57
C TYR A 20 -31.40 0.81 21.53
N PRO A 21 -30.16 0.86 21.99
CA PRO A 21 -29.38 2.07 21.81
C PRO A 21 -29.29 2.35 20.31
N LYS A 22 -30.00 3.37 19.83
CA LYS A 22 -29.61 4.03 18.57
C LYS A 22 -28.32 4.78 18.87
N THR A 23 -27.21 4.14 18.65
CA THR A 23 -25.96 4.83 18.48
C THR A 23 -25.99 5.45 17.09
N ASP A 24 -26.33 6.71 17.00
CA ASP A 24 -25.97 7.51 15.84
C ASP A 24 -24.45 7.59 15.88
N TYR A 25 -23.79 6.77 15.06
CA TYR A 25 -22.31 6.71 14.95
C TYR A 25 -21.68 8.07 14.65
N GLU A 26 -22.46 9.05 14.16
CA GLU A 26 -22.04 10.41 13.88
C GLU A 26 -21.68 11.24 15.13
N ASN A 27 -22.10 10.82 16.33
CA ASN A 27 -21.90 11.55 17.58
C ASN A 27 -20.85 10.94 18.53
N ILE A 28 -20.17 9.86 18.14
CA ILE A 28 -19.10 9.27 18.94
C ILE A 28 -17.78 9.88 18.44
N VAL A 29 -17.13 10.68 19.27
CA VAL A 29 -15.88 11.40 18.94
C VAL A 29 -14.77 10.44 18.48
N ASP A 30 -14.79 9.18 18.90
CA ASP A 30 -13.84 8.13 18.52
C ASP A 30 -14.37 7.19 17.40
N ALA A 31 -15.59 7.42 16.89
CA ALA A 31 -16.25 6.52 15.94
C ALA A 31 -15.51 6.40 14.59
N GLN A 32 -14.77 7.41 14.18
CA GLN A 32 -14.01 7.35 12.92
C GLN A 32 -12.86 6.34 12.99
N GLU A 33 -12.14 6.28 14.10
CA GLU A 33 -11.04 5.30 14.27
C GLU A 33 -11.61 3.88 14.39
N ASP A 34 -12.69 3.68 15.11
CA ASP A 34 -13.35 2.40 15.24
C ASP A 34 -13.97 1.90 13.92
N VAL A 35 -14.55 2.79 13.13
CA VAL A 35 -15.08 2.46 11.80
C VAL A 35 -13.93 2.08 10.85
N VAL A 36 -12.83 2.83 10.84
CA VAL A 36 -11.64 2.48 10.04
C VAL A 36 -11.08 1.13 10.47
N ALA A 37 -10.97 0.87 11.78
CA ALA A 37 -10.52 -0.41 12.31
C ALA A 37 -11.43 -1.57 11.87
N ALA A 38 -12.75 -1.40 11.93
CA ALA A 38 -13.72 -2.41 11.49
C ALA A 38 -13.60 -2.70 9.98
N HIS A 39 -13.47 -1.67 9.14
CA HIS A 39 -13.31 -1.81 7.70
C HIS A 39 -11.98 -2.46 7.30
N ASN A 40 -10.93 -2.30 8.12
CA ASN A 40 -9.65 -2.94 7.95
C ASN A 40 -9.56 -4.34 8.60
N SER A 41 -10.63 -4.87 9.20
CA SER A 41 -10.60 -6.12 9.99
C SER A 41 -11.01 -7.38 9.21
N LEU A 42 -11.53 -7.23 7.98
CA LEU A 42 -11.97 -8.38 7.16
C LEU A 42 -11.72 -8.12 5.66
N ILE A 43 -11.50 -9.20 4.92
CA ILE A 43 -11.43 -9.17 3.46
C ILE A 43 -12.80 -9.55 2.89
N ARG A 44 -13.38 -8.66 2.07
CA ARG A 44 -14.66 -8.91 1.41
C ARG A 44 -14.51 -9.35 -0.05
N GLY A 45 -13.70 -8.65 -0.83
CA GLY A 45 -13.42 -8.99 -2.23
C GLY A 45 -14.60 -8.73 -3.18
N LYS A 46 -15.35 -7.65 -2.99
CA LYS A 46 -16.45 -7.22 -3.86
C LYS A 46 -15.96 -6.17 -4.86
N GLU A 47 -16.53 -6.18 -6.06
CA GLU A 47 -16.27 -5.13 -7.04
C GLU A 47 -16.83 -3.78 -6.56
N ILE A 48 -16.01 -2.72 -6.66
CA ILE A 48 -16.37 -1.35 -6.32
C ILE A 48 -17.02 -0.71 -7.55
N SER A 49 -18.32 -0.40 -7.46
CA SER A 49 -19.08 0.25 -8.54
C SER A 49 -18.88 1.76 -8.62
N LEU A 50 -18.39 2.39 -7.54
CA LEU A 50 -18.13 3.84 -7.50
C LEU A 50 -17.07 4.24 -8.53
N THR A 51 -17.23 5.40 -9.14
CA THR A 51 -16.19 6.04 -9.96
C THR A 51 -15.00 6.48 -9.08
N TRP A 52 -13.84 6.76 -9.69
CA TRP A 52 -12.68 7.25 -8.96
C TRP A 52 -12.95 8.62 -8.31
N ALA A 53 -13.74 9.47 -8.95
CA ALA A 53 -14.16 10.76 -8.40
C ALA A 53 -15.06 10.60 -7.17
N GLU A 54 -16.01 9.68 -7.20
CA GLU A 54 -16.88 9.36 -6.05
C GLU A 54 -16.08 8.75 -4.90
N LEU A 55 -15.13 7.84 -5.19
CA LEU A 55 -14.22 7.29 -4.19
C LEU A 55 -13.40 8.39 -3.50
N LYS A 56 -12.83 9.31 -4.28
CA LYS A 56 -12.11 10.47 -3.74
C LYS A 56 -12.99 11.32 -2.85
N ALA A 57 -14.20 11.68 -3.31
CA ALA A 57 -15.12 12.52 -2.56
C ALA A 57 -15.52 11.89 -1.23
N LYS A 58 -15.86 10.57 -1.23
CA LYS A 58 -16.11 9.82 0.00
C LYS A 58 -14.92 9.84 0.95
N THR A 59 -13.74 9.53 0.41
CA THR A 59 -12.50 9.45 1.18
C THR A 59 -12.15 10.78 1.84
N GLN A 60 -12.25 11.89 1.11
CA GLN A 60 -11.99 13.23 1.65
C GLN A 60 -12.95 13.62 2.78
N GLY A 61 -14.17 13.12 2.73
CA GLY A 61 -15.16 13.28 3.81
C GLY A 61 -14.98 12.31 4.99
N GLY A 62 -14.00 11.39 4.95
CA GLY A 62 -13.81 10.33 5.94
C GLY A 62 -14.92 9.27 5.90
N ASP A 63 -15.74 9.23 4.83
CA ASP A 63 -16.79 8.23 4.66
C ASP A 63 -16.25 6.99 3.95
N TYR A 64 -16.05 5.93 4.68
CA TYR A 64 -15.61 4.63 4.16
C TYR A 64 -16.74 3.60 4.11
N SER A 65 -18.00 4.01 4.31
CA SER A 65 -19.14 3.11 4.28
C SER A 65 -19.19 2.31 2.98
N ASN A 66 -19.44 1.01 3.12
CA ASN A 66 -19.44 0.03 2.01
C ASN A 66 -18.10 -0.16 1.27
N LEU A 67 -16.98 0.21 1.87
CA LEU A 67 -15.63 -0.12 1.39
C LEU A 67 -14.96 -1.06 2.40
N TYR A 68 -14.37 -2.16 1.92
CA TYR A 68 -13.69 -3.16 2.76
C TYR A 68 -12.40 -3.61 2.09
N ILE A 69 -11.47 -4.11 2.88
CA ILE A 69 -10.22 -4.66 2.36
C ILE A 69 -10.50 -5.78 1.35
N GLY A 70 -9.74 -5.79 0.26
CA GLY A 70 -9.89 -6.76 -0.83
C GLY A 70 -11.01 -6.40 -1.83
N ASP A 71 -11.84 -5.40 -1.57
CA ASP A 71 -12.74 -4.87 -2.60
C ASP A 71 -11.90 -4.36 -3.76
N TYR A 72 -12.40 -4.49 -4.99
CA TYR A 72 -11.55 -4.26 -6.14
C TYR A 72 -12.22 -3.45 -7.26
N LYS A 73 -11.39 -2.84 -8.10
CA LYS A 73 -11.78 -2.29 -9.41
C LYS A 73 -10.84 -2.83 -10.48
N GLU A 74 -11.39 -3.22 -11.62
CA GLU A 74 -10.60 -3.47 -12.82
C GLU A 74 -10.31 -2.14 -13.52
N ILE A 75 -9.05 -1.95 -13.91
CA ILE A 75 -8.64 -0.85 -14.81
C ILE A 75 -8.03 -1.45 -16.07
N THR A 76 -8.15 -0.72 -17.17
CA THR A 76 -7.50 -1.07 -18.43
C THR A 76 -6.46 0.01 -18.76
N LEU A 77 -5.20 -0.37 -18.81
CA LEU A 77 -4.13 0.53 -19.23
C LEU A 77 -4.27 0.88 -20.73
N THR A 78 -3.71 2.00 -21.17
CA THR A 78 -3.72 2.37 -22.61
C THR A 78 -2.98 1.37 -23.49
N THR A 79 -2.17 0.49 -22.90
CA THR A 79 -1.53 -0.66 -23.55
C THR A 79 -2.49 -1.82 -23.83
N GLY A 80 -3.73 -1.77 -23.31
CA GLY A 80 -4.69 -2.86 -23.34
C GLY A 80 -4.58 -3.85 -22.20
N GLU A 81 -3.59 -3.74 -21.33
CA GLU A 81 -3.45 -4.59 -20.15
C GLU A 81 -4.56 -4.31 -19.13
N LYS A 82 -5.23 -5.36 -18.66
CA LYS A 82 -6.23 -5.30 -17.60
C LYS A 82 -5.58 -5.60 -16.26
N VAL A 83 -5.82 -4.74 -15.27
CA VAL A 83 -5.24 -4.85 -13.94
C VAL A 83 -6.35 -4.76 -12.90
N VAL A 84 -6.44 -5.76 -12.03
CA VAL A 84 -7.37 -5.75 -10.90
C VAL A 84 -6.69 -5.06 -9.72
N MET A 85 -7.20 -3.90 -9.33
CA MET A 85 -6.72 -3.10 -8.21
C MET A 85 -7.52 -3.44 -6.96
N GLU A 86 -6.87 -4.01 -5.95
CA GLU A 86 -7.50 -4.37 -4.67
C GLU A 86 -7.28 -3.27 -3.63
N LEU A 87 -8.32 -2.94 -2.88
CA LEU A 87 -8.24 -2.04 -1.74
C LEU A 87 -7.42 -2.71 -0.63
N ALA A 88 -6.20 -2.24 -0.49
CA ALA A 88 -5.20 -2.83 0.39
C ALA A 88 -5.22 -2.26 1.80
N GLY A 89 -5.60 -0.99 1.93
CA GLY A 89 -5.68 -0.28 3.21
C GLY A 89 -6.61 0.93 3.14
N ILE A 90 -7.28 1.21 4.24
CA ILE A 90 -8.19 2.34 4.42
C ILE A 90 -7.61 3.23 5.50
N GLY A 91 -7.19 4.45 5.17
CA GLY A 91 -6.61 5.40 6.11
C GLY A 91 -5.35 4.88 6.83
N THR A 92 -4.63 3.91 6.25
CA THR A 92 -3.52 3.17 6.90
C THR A 92 -2.44 4.08 7.48
N TYR A 93 -2.19 5.22 6.83
CA TYR A 93 -1.20 6.23 7.26
C TYR A 93 -1.86 7.56 7.66
N TYR A 94 -3.14 7.56 8.04
CA TYR A 94 -3.82 8.77 8.47
C TYR A 94 -3.12 9.38 9.70
N ASN A 95 -2.75 10.66 9.60
CA ASN A 95 -2.06 11.43 10.65
C ASN A 95 -0.78 10.81 11.24
N THR A 96 -0.04 9.99 10.47
CA THR A 96 1.16 9.28 10.99
C THR A 96 2.49 9.92 10.58
N ALA A 97 2.51 10.91 9.69
CA ALA A 97 3.72 11.55 9.19
C ALA A 97 4.13 12.79 10.01
N ASP A 98 5.29 13.37 9.65
CA ASP A 98 5.79 14.67 10.11
C ASP A 98 4.85 15.85 9.78
N SER A 99 3.96 15.65 8.82
CA SER A 99 2.84 16.52 8.47
C SER A 99 1.57 15.69 8.38
N ALA A 100 0.41 16.33 8.55
CA ALA A 100 -0.87 15.65 8.48
C ALA A 100 -1.04 14.92 7.12
N ILE A 101 -1.26 13.62 7.18
CA ILE A 101 -1.72 12.83 6.03
C ILE A 101 -3.24 12.74 6.15
N GLY A 102 -3.95 13.20 5.12
CA GLY A 102 -5.40 13.17 5.06
C GLY A 102 -5.95 11.74 4.90
N HIS A 103 -7.27 11.67 4.87
CA HIS A 103 -7.97 10.44 4.55
C HIS A 103 -7.57 9.90 3.18
N HIS A 104 -7.36 8.60 3.06
CA HIS A 104 -6.91 7.98 1.81
C HIS A 104 -7.29 6.50 1.72
N LEU A 105 -7.28 6.00 0.49
CA LEU A 105 -7.40 4.60 0.14
C LEU A 105 -6.14 4.16 -0.58
N ASP A 106 -5.51 3.08 -0.13
CA ASP A 106 -4.36 2.47 -0.79
C ASP A 106 -4.81 1.27 -1.62
N PHE A 107 -4.46 1.29 -2.90
CA PHE A 107 -4.74 0.20 -3.84
C PHE A 107 -3.44 -0.49 -4.24
N ILE A 108 -3.46 -1.81 -4.24
CA ILE A 108 -2.37 -2.69 -4.69
C ILE A 108 -2.95 -3.66 -5.71
N SER A 109 -2.30 -3.84 -6.84
CA SER A 109 -2.77 -4.79 -7.85
C SER A 109 -2.74 -6.23 -7.32
N ARG A 110 -3.74 -7.02 -7.71
CA ARG A 110 -3.83 -8.46 -7.37
C ARG A 110 -2.61 -9.20 -7.89
N ASP A 111 -2.29 -9.01 -9.16
CA ASP A 111 -1.10 -9.53 -9.82
C ASP A 111 -0.16 -8.38 -10.20
N CYS A 112 1.05 -8.71 -10.57
CA CYS A 112 2.03 -7.75 -11.06
C CYS A 112 1.64 -7.25 -12.47
N LEU A 113 2.22 -6.11 -12.86
CA LEU A 113 2.20 -5.66 -14.25
C LEU A 113 2.86 -6.69 -15.18
N ALA A 114 2.38 -6.75 -16.41
CA ALA A 114 2.92 -7.65 -17.41
C ALA A 114 4.43 -7.46 -17.65
N GLY A 115 5.13 -8.57 -17.71
CA GLY A 115 6.56 -8.63 -17.97
C GLY A 115 7.44 -8.31 -16.77
N TYR A 116 8.67 -8.71 -16.87
CA TYR A 116 9.69 -8.52 -15.84
C TYR A 116 10.23 -7.10 -15.83
N LYS A 117 10.61 -6.63 -14.64
CA LYS A 117 11.14 -5.29 -14.37
C LYS A 117 12.42 -5.40 -13.56
N LYS A 118 13.47 -4.74 -14.00
CA LYS A 118 14.67 -4.52 -13.17
C LYS A 118 14.40 -3.40 -12.18
N MET A 119 14.94 -3.49 -10.98
CA MET A 119 14.92 -2.34 -10.07
C MET A 119 15.84 -1.24 -10.60
N ASN A 120 17.07 -1.63 -11.04
CA ASN A 120 18.07 -0.74 -11.65
C ASN A 120 18.75 -1.42 -12.84
N ASN A 121 19.38 -0.64 -13.70
CA ASN A 121 20.18 -1.17 -14.80
C ASN A 121 21.54 -1.74 -14.35
N THR A 122 22.00 -1.31 -13.17
CA THR A 122 23.23 -1.76 -12.51
C THR A 122 22.91 -2.24 -11.11
N ASP A 123 23.83 -3.03 -10.53
CA ASP A 123 23.68 -3.54 -9.18
C ASP A 123 24.00 -2.46 -8.16
N THR A 124 22.98 -1.69 -7.81
CA THR A 124 23.02 -0.70 -6.74
C THR A 124 21.68 -0.60 -6.03
N ASN A 125 21.72 -0.52 -4.71
CA ASN A 125 20.59 -0.20 -3.87
C ASN A 125 20.82 1.10 -3.08
N ASN A 126 21.61 2.00 -3.63
CA ASN A 126 21.88 3.29 -3.02
C ASN A 126 20.98 4.38 -3.60
N GLY A 127 20.71 5.38 -2.79
CA GLY A 127 20.21 6.66 -3.23
C GLY A 127 21.26 7.45 -4.03
N ASN A 128 20.89 8.66 -4.42
CA ASN A 128 21.78 9.62 -5.08
C ASN A 128 21.64 11.00 -4.42
N ALA A 129 22.34 11.99 -4.91
CA ALA A 129 22.36 13.33 -4.33
C ALA A 129 20.96 14.00 -4.31
N THR A 130 20.11 13.68 -5.28
CA THR A 130 18.74 14.21 -5.38
C THR A 130 17.74 13.41 -4.54
N ASN A 131 17.81 12.08 -4.65
CA ASN A 131 16.94 11.14 -3.97
C ASN A 131 17.78 10.20 -3.11
N LYS A 132 17.89 10.48 -1.84
CA LYS A 132 18.74 9.69 -0.93
C LYS A 132 18.16 8.32 -0.61
N ASN A 133 16.87 8.13 -0.78
CA ASN A 133 16.21 6.84 -0.61
C ASN A 133 16.44 5.92 -1.82
N PRO A 134 16.75 4.63 -1.64
CA PRO A 134 17.01 3.66 -2.70
C PRO A 134 15.88 3.51 -3.72
N TRP A 135 14.63 3.39 -3.26
CA TRP A 135 13.47 3.28 -4.15
C TRP A 135 13.32 4.53 -5.02
N MET A 136 13.33 5.73 -4.42
CA MET A 136 13.16 6.99 -5.13
C MET A 136 14.27 7.26 -6.14
N ALA A 137 15.47 6.73 -5.90
CA ALA A 137 16.63 6.84 -6.80
C ALA A 137 16.63 5.76 -7.90
N SER A 138 15.75 4.75 -7.81
CA SER A 138 15.75 3.60 -8.71
C SER A 138 15.24 3.95 -10.10
N ALA A 139 15.76 3.22 -11.10
CA ALA A 139 15.28 3.29 -12.47
C ALA A 139 13.81 2.84 -12.58
N LEU A 140 13.39 1.88 -11.76
CA LEU A 140 12.01 1.39 -11.73
C LEU A 140 11.05 2.47 -11.22
N CYS A 141 11.40 3.18 -10.12
CA CYS A 141 10.60 4.29 -9.63
C CYS A 141 10.42 5.37 -10.69
N ALA A 142 11.52 5.75 -11.36
CA ALA A 142 11.49 6.72 -12.45
C ALA A 142 10.60 6.26 -13.61
N ALA A 143 10.72 4.99 -14.03
CA ALA A 143 9.91 4.41 -15.09
C ALA A 143 8.43 4.30 -14.72
N MET A 144 8.11 3.97 -13.47
CA MET A 144 6.72 3.90 -13.01
C MET A 144 6.07 5.27 -12.96
N ASN A 145 6.76 6.29 -12.44
CA ASN A 145 6.22 7.62 -12.19
C ASN A 145 6.35 8.61 -13.36
N ASN A 146 6.95 8.22 -14.48
CA ASN A 146 7.07 9.10 -15.64
C ASN A 146 5.68 9.37 -16.24
N GLU A 147 5.25 10.63 -16.18
CA GLU A 147 3.92 11.07 -16.62
C GLU A 147 3.77 11.13 -18.16
N SER A 148 4.87 11.08 -18.90
CA SER A 148 4.85 11.16 -20.37
C SER A 148 4.88 9.80 -21.06
N ASN A 149 5.70 8.84 -20.55
CA ASN A 149 5.94 7.56 -21.21
C ASN A 149 6.14 6.38 -20.25
N GLY A 150 5.93 6.60 -18.94
CA GLY A 150 6.01 5.56 -17.92
C GLY A 150 4.69 4.84 -17.66
N VAL A 151 4.67 4.02 -16.62
CA VAL A 151 3.45 3.31 -16.20
C VAL A 151 2.33 4.30 -15.87
N PHE A 152 2.64 5.41 -15.17
CA PHE A 152 1.65 6.43 -14.85
C PHE A 152 0.99 7.02 -16.09
N ALA A 153 1.72 7.19 -17.19
CA ALA A 153 1.17 7.68 -18.46
C ALA A 153 0.08 6.75 -19.01
N THR A 154 0.21 5.42 -18.77
CA THR A 154 -0.72 4.41 -19.30
C THR A 154 -1.99 4.24 -18.49
N LEU A 155 -2.10 4.84 -17.29
CA LEU A 155 -3.29 4.75 -16.45
C LEU A 155 -4.51 5.39 -17.14
N PRO A 156 -5.74 4.95 -16.81
CA PRO A 156 -6.97 5.59 -17.28
C PRO A 156 -7.01 7.08 -16.97
N ALA A 157 -7.53 7.87 -17.90
CA ALA A 157 -7.57 9.33 -17.79
C ALA A 157 -8.44 9.80 -16.61
N ASP A 158 -9.50 9.07 -16.30
CA ASP A 158 -10.41 9.32 -15.17
C ASP A 158 -9.83 8.92 -13.81
N LEU A 159 -8.78 8.07 -13.76
CA LEU A 159 -8.09 7.70 -12.54
C LEU A 159 -6.99 8.70 -12.14
N LYS A 160 -6.16 9.11 -13.11
CA LYS A 160 -4.93 9.91 -12.86
C LYS A 160 -5.13 11.13 -11.95
N PRO A 161 -6.20 11.96 -12.11
CA PRO A 161 -6.38 13.17 -11.30
C PRO A 161 -6.66 12.90 -9.82
N HIS A 162 -6.96 11.67 -9.46
CA HIS A 162 -7.34 11.28 -8.10
C HIS A 162 -6.20 10.62 -7.33
N ILE A 163 -5.10 10.28 -8.03
CA ILE A 163 -3.92 9.67 -7.41
C ILE A 163 -3.10 10.76 -6.72
N ILE A 164 -2.88 10.56 -5.42
CA ILE A 164 -2.01 11.41 -4.61
C ILE A 164 -0.67 10.73 -4.33
N THR A 165 0.35 11.54 -4.05
CA THR A 165 1.68 11.04 -3.69
C THR A 165 1.66 10.40 -2.30
N LYS A 166 2.26 9.23 -2.18
CA LYS A 166 2.44 8.57 -0.87
C LYS A 166 3.60 9.22 -0.12
N ARG A 167 3.35 9.62 1.13
CA ARG A 167 4.37 10.12 2.06
C ARG A 167 4.61 9.08 3.13
N THR A 168 5.88 8.75 3.39
CA THR A 168 6.28 7.79 4.41
C THR A 168 7.70 8.05 4.89
N LEU A 169 8.07 7.49 6.04
CA LEU A 169 9.42 7.55 6.59
C LEU A 169 10.26 6.46 5.91
N VAL A 170 11.35 6.87 5.26
CA VAL A 170 12.20 5.98 4.47
C VAL A 170 13.67 6.08 4.87
N GLU A 171 14.39 4.98 4.68
CA GLU A 171 15.83 4.96 4.85
C GLU A 171 16.54 5.83 3.81
N GLU A 172 17.63 6.47 4.21
CA GLU A 172 18.58 7.14 3.33
C GLU A 172 19.86 6.30 3.23
N ARG A 173 20.23 5.92 2.02
CA ARG A 173 21.43 5.15 1.69
C ARG A 173 22.24 5.90 0.65
N TYR A 174 22.83 7.01 1.07
CA TYR A 174 23.62 7.87 0.18
C TYR A 174 24.85 8.42 0.87
N SER A 175 25.96 8.37 0.17
CA SER A 175 27.19 9.08 0.51
C SER A 175 27.81 9.66 -0.76
N ALA A 176 28.28 10.90 -0.71
CA ALA A 176 29.04 11.52 -1.80
C ALA A 176 30.37 10.80 -2.06
N GLY A 177 30.88 10.04 -1.08
CA GLY A 177 32.10 9.26 -1.17
C GLY A 177 31.96 7.88 -1.81
N GLY A 178 30.75 7.48 -2.25
CA GLY A 178 30.50 6.19 -2.88
C GLY A 178 29.38 5.38 -2.27
N ALA A 179 29.33 4.08 -2.62
CA ALA A 179 28.31 3.16 -2.17
C ALA A 179 28.34 2.93 -0.64
N VAL A 180 27.15 2.80 -0.03
CA VAL A 180 26.97 2.47 1.38
C VAL A 180 26.26 1.12 1.52
N ALA A 181 26.70 0.29 2.45
CA ALA A 181 26.15 -1.05 2.70
C ALA A 181 25.00 -1.06 3.71
N SER A 182 24.75 0.06 4.38
CA SER A 182 23.64 0.23 5.32
C SER A 182 23.07 1.64 5.23
N ASN A 183 21.91 1.89 5.84
CA ASN A 183 21.37 3.23 5.88
C ASN A 183 22.24 4.18 6.72
N THR A 184 22.18 5.47 6.40
CA THR A 184 22.89 6.53 7.14
C THR A 184 21.92 7.36 8.00
N SER A 185 20.65 7.42 7.62
CA SER A 185 19.61 8.17 8.32
C SER A 185 18.22 7.78 7.81
N TRP A 186 17.19 8.38 8.41
CA TRP A 186 15.80 8.25 8.01
C TRP A 186 15.18 9.63 7.82
N SER A 187 14.34 9.77 6.81
CA SER A 187 13.62 11.01 6.56
C SER A 187 12.22 10.77 5.98
N TRP A 188 11.31 11.71 6.25
CA TRP A 188 9.99 11.70 5.66
C TRP A 188 10.07 12.18 4.21
N GLN A 189 9.66 11.33 3.27
CA GLN A 189 9.75 11.61 1.84
C GLN A 189 8.43 11.33 1.12
N ASN A 190 8.20 12.07 0.04
CA ASN A 190 7.17 11.79 -0.94
C ASN A 190 7.72 10.79 -1.95
N ILE A 191 7.33 9.52 -1.83
CA ILE A 191 7.98 8.39 -2.54
C ILE A 191 7.44 8.13 -3.95
N GLY A 192 6.46 8.92 -4.40
CA GLY A 192 5.88 8.83 -5.74
C GLY A 192 4.36 8.65 -5.71
N LYS A 193 3.73 8.90 -6.86
CA LYS A 193 2.32 8.61 -7.12
C LYS A 193 2.09 7.10 -7.27
N LEU A 194 3.02 6.42 -7.96
CA LEU A 194 3.13 4.98 -8.01
C LEU A 194 4.31 4.54 -7.15
N TRP A 195 4.10 3.51 -6.36
CA TRP A 195 5.06 3.05 -5.37
C TRP A 195 5.08 1.53 -5.26
N LEU A 196 6.06 0.96 -4.58
CA LEU A 196 6.08 -0.43 -4.16
C LEU A 196 5.91 -0.49 -2.63
N PRO A 197 5.29 -1.55 -2.09
CA PRO A 197 5.30 -1.80 -0.66
C PRO A 197 6.73 -2.04 -0.18
N ASN A 198 7.06 -1.60 1.04
CA ASN A 198 8.27 -2.02 1.72
C ASN A 198 8.06 -3.36 2.45
N GLU A 199 9.14 -3.96 2.95
CA GLU A 199 9.09 -5.28 3.59
C GLU A 199 8.13 -5.33 4.79
N ILE A 200 8.10 -4.28 5.62
CA ILE A 200 7.17 -4.20 6.76
C ILE A 200 5.73 -4.10 6.28
N GLU A 201 5.48 -3.35 5.22
CA GLU A 201 4.14 -3.22 4.63
C GLU A 201 3.60 -4.55 4.10
N VAL A 202 4.49 -5.47 3.71
CA VAL A 202 4.13 -6.82 3.27
C VAL A 202 4.07 -7.80 4.43
N PHE A 203 5.13 -7.91 5.24
CA PHE A 203 5.32 -8.98 6.22
C PHE A 203 5.06 -8.56 7.67
N GLY A 204 4.92 -7.27 7.95
CA GLY A 204 4.72 -6.74 9.31
C GLY A 204 6.02 -6.58 10.11
N CYS A 205 7.16 -6.96 9.56
CA CYS A 205 8.47 -6.85 10.20
C CYS A 205 9.59 -6.73 9.16
N ASN A 206 10.76 -6.28 9.58
CA ASN A 206 11.99 -6.36 8.80
C ASN A 206 12.54 -7.78 8.88
N ILE A 207 12.75 -8.41 7.74
CA ILE A 207 13.42 -9.72 7.60
C ILE A 207 14.81 -9.49 7.03
N TRP A 208 14.90 -8.83 5.89
CA TRP A 208 16.13 -8.56 5.15
C TRP A 208 16.46 -7.07 5.04
N SER A 209 15.46 -6.20 5.13
CA SER A 209 15.64 -4.75 5.06
C SER A 209 16.27 -4.16 6.31
N GLU A 210 16.63 -2.88 6.24
CA GLU A 210 17.24 -2.15 7.35
C GLU A 210 16.28 -2.05 8.54
N GLN A 211 16.83 -2.30 9.73
CA GLN A 211 16.15 -2.17 11.01
C GLN A 211 16.55 -0.84 11.65
N GLY A 212 15.71 -0.34 12.51
CA GLY A 212 16.01 0.86 13.26
C GLY A 212 14.78 1.72 13.50
N TYR A 213 15.03 2.89 14.00
CA TYR A 213 14.00 3.81 14.45
C TYR A 213 12.92 4.09 13.37
N GLY A 214 13.31 4.28 12.13
CA GLY A 214 12.36 4.56 11.06
C GLY A 214 11.53 3.37 10.61
N SER A 215 11.99 2.14 10.83
CA SER A 215 11.26 0.94 10.43
C SER A 215 9.93 0.78 11.20
N GLY A 216 9.88 1.22 12.46
CA GLY A 216 8.66 1.17 13.28
C GLY A 216 7.55 2.11 12.84
N GLN A 217 7.79 2.98 11.84
CA GLN A 217 6.79 3.88 11.29
C GLN A 217 6.01 3.27 10.13
N SER A 218 6.39 2.12 9.61
CA SER A 218 5.65 1.39 8.59
C SER A 218 4.62 0.46 9.24
N ILE A 219 3.48 0.30 8.56
CA ILE A 219 2.35 -0.50 9.01
C ILE A 219 2.12 -1.60 7.97
N GLN A 220 1.97 -2.86 8.42
CA GLN A 220 1.58 -3.94 7.51
C GLN A 220 0.22 -3.64 6.89
N TYR A 221 0.13 -3.67 5.56
CA TYR A 221 -1.15 -3.47 4.89
C TYR A 221 -2.16 -4.55 5.29
N PRO A 222 -3.39 -4.14 5.66
CA PRO A 222 -4.45 -5.08 6.04
C PRO A 222 -4.66 -6.21 5.05
N ILE A 223 -4.55 -5.97 3.74
CA ILE A 223 -4.69 -7.01 2.72
C ILE A 223 -3.67 -8.13 2.87
N PHE A 224 -2.44 -7.83 3.22
CA PHE A 224 -1.40 -8.84 3.45
C PHE A 224 -1.55 -9.50 4.82
N LYS A 225 -1.86 -8.70 5.85
CA LYS A 225 -2.06 -9.18 7.22
C LYS A 225 -3.21 -10.19 7.31
N LEU A 226 -4.34 -9.90 6.68
CA LEU A 226 -5.55 -10.72 6.72
C LEU A 226 -5.55 -11.83 5.68
N GLY A 227 -5.02 -11.57 4.49
CA GLY A 227 -5.04 -12.47 3.35
C GLY A 227 -3.88 -13.45 3.29
N GLY A 228 -2.79 -13.14 4.03
CA GLY A 228 -1.59 -13.98 4.07
C GLY A 228 -1.06 -14.31 2.67
N TYR A 229 -0.56 -15.51 2.47
CA TYR A 229 0.05 -15.95 1.21
C TYR A 229 -0.83 -15.75 -0.03
N LYS A 230 -2.14 -15.82 0.11
CA LYS A 230 -3.08 -15.64 -1.01
C LYS A 230 -2.94 -14.27 -1.69
N HIS A 231 -2.62 -13.21 -0.92
CA HIS A 231 -2.44 -11.86 -1.43
C HIS A 231 -0.97 -11.45 -1.56
N ILE A 232 -0.07 -12.14 -0.84
CA ILE A 232 1.38 -11.93 -0.94
C ILE A 232 1.94 -12.53 -2.23
N MET A 233 1.52 -13.75 -2.59
CA MET A 233 1.90 -14.38 -3.86
C MET A 233 1.18 -13.72 -5.03
N LYS A 234 1.93 -13.26 -6.03
CA LYS A 234 1.40 -12.60 -7.23
C LYS A 234 1.76 -13.35 -8.50
N GLY A 235 0.89 -13.25 -9.51
CA GLY A 235 1.18 -13.70 -10.87
C GLY A 235 1.76 -12.57 -11.72
N ASN A 236 2.43 -12.93 -12.81
CA ASN A 236 2.81 -12.01 -13.87
C ASN A 236 1.55 -11.65 -14.67
N GLY A 237 1.25 -10.37 -14.84
CA GLY A 237 0.07 -9.89 -15.57
C GLY A 237 -0.01 -10.34 -17.03
N LYS A 238 1.09 -10.83 -17.60
CA LYS A 238 1.13 -11.36 -18.96
C LYS A 238 0.40 -12.70 -19.10
N ASP A 239 0.59 -13.61 -18.14
CA ASP A 239 0.16 -15.01 -18.25
C ASP A 239 -0.33 -15.63 -16.94
N GLY A 240 -0.33 -14.88 -15.83
CA GLY A 240 -0.74 -15.34 -14.52
C GLY A 240 0.24 -16.30 -13.83
N THR A 241 1.39 -16.59 -14.43
CA THR A 241 2.41 -17.44 -13.83
C THR A 241 2.95 -16.78 -12.56
N ARG A 242 3.06 -17.53 -11.46
CA ARG A 242 3.65 -17.03 -10.21
C ARG A 242 5.02 -16.45 -10.47
N CYS A 243 5.25 -15.25 -9.96
CA CYS A 243 6.50 -14.52 -10.17
C CYS A 243 7.03 -13.89 -8.87
N ASP A 244 8.34 -13.74 -8.83
CA ASP A 244 9.01 -12.92 -7.84
C ASP A 244 8.64 -11.45 -8.09
N TRP A 245 8.46 -10.64 -7.04
CA TRP A 245 8.14 -9.23 -7.23
C TRP A 245 8.85 -8.31 -6.23
N TRP A 246 9.30 -7.17 -6.74
CA TRP A 246 10.10 -6.20 -6.01
C TRP A 246 9.35 -5.52 -4.88
N GLU A 247 10.02 -5.33 -3.76
CA GLU A 247 9.68 -4.39 -2.69
C GLU A 247 10.49 -3.10 -2.83
N ALA A 248 10.02 -2.02 -2.16
CA ALA A 248 10.75 -0.75 -2.11
C ALA A 248 12.00 -0.81 -1.22
N SER A 249 12.14 -1.82 -0.38
CA SER A 249 13.19 -1.96 0.62
C SER A 249 14.52 -2.39 0.02
N ALA A 250 15.61 -1.71 0.40
CA ALA A 250 16.96 -2.18 0.13
C ALA A 250 17.37 -3.29 1.10
N TYR A 251 18.14 -4.26 0.63
CA TYR A 251 18.75 -5.28 1.50
C TYR A 251 19.86 -4.64 2.38
N ARG A 252 19.79 -4.89 3.69
CA ARG A 252 20.65 -4.21 4.69
C ARG A 252 22.13 -4.55 4.62
N ALA A 253 22.52 -5.72 4.08
CA ALA A 253 23.88 -6.23 4.22
C ALA A 253 24.82 -5.90 3.07
N ASN A 254 24.36 -5.23 1.98
CA ASN A 254 25.20 -4.82 0.87
C ASN A 254 24.65 -3.60 0.14
N ALA A 255 25.41 -3.10 -0.83
CA ALA A 255 25.07 -1.90 -1.62
C ALA A 255 24.47 -2.22 -3.01
N THR A 256 24.07 -3.48 -3.27
CA THR A 256 23.73 -3.95 -4.64
C THR A 256 22.34 -4.57 -4.76
N THR A 257 21.67 -4.87 -3.66
CA THR A 257 20.56 -5.82 -3.58
C THR A 257 19.32 -5.16 -3.01
N PHE A 258 18.15 -5.44 -3.58
CA PHE A 258 16.84 -5.07 -3.02
C PHE A 258 16.13 -6.29 -2.47
N CYS A 259 15.22 -6.06 -1.51
CA CYS A 259 14.29 -7.05 -1.03
C CYS A 259 13.21 -7.30 -2.10
N TYR A 260 12.70 -8.53 -2.13
CA TYR A 260 11.60 -8.92 -2.98
C TYR A 260 10.82 -10.08 -2.34
N VAL A 261 9.60 -10.26 -2.78
CA VAL A 261 8.79 -11.43 -2.44
C VAL A 261 9.05 -12.51 -3.47
N TYR A 262 9.44 -13.70 -3.02
CA TYR A 262 9.62 -14.86 -3.87
C TYR A 262 8.28 -15.42 -4.37
N HIS A 263 8.25 -16.14 -5.46
CA HIS A 263 7.02 -16.61 -6.09
C HIS A 263 6.14 -17.53 -5.22
N ASP A 264 6.69 -18.10 -4.15
CA ASP A 264 5.96 -18.88 -3.14
C ASP A 264 5.52 -18.06 -1.92
N GLY A 265 5.80 -16.73 -1.90
CA GLY A 265 5.34 -15.79 -0.90
C GLY A 265 6.30 -15.52 0.26
N HIS A 266 7.51 -16.10 0.30
CA HIS A 266 8.48 -15.75 1.34
C HIS A 266 9.31 -14.52 0.98
N ALA A 267 9.81 -13.82 2.00
CA ALA A 267 10.73 -12.71 1.85
C ALA A 267 12.12 -13.18 1.38
N SER A 268 12.68 -12.49 0.40
CA SER A 268 13.99 -12.78 -0.14
C SER A 268 14.68 -11.50 -0.65
N TYR A 269 15.83 -11.60 -1.28
CA TYR A 269 16.58 -10.47 -1.83
C TYR A 269 17.35 -10.88 -3.08
N TYR A 270 17.52 -9.93 -4.01
CA TYR A 270 18.30 -10.15 -5.23
C TYR A 270 18.98 -8.87 -5.72
N VAL A 271 19.99 -9.03 -6.56
CA VAL A 271 20.72 -7.87 -7.15
C VAL A 271 19.76 -7.00 -7.97
N ALA A 272 19.94 -5.67 -7.88
CA ALA A 272 19.03 -4.69 -8.44
C ALA A 272 18.83 -4.79 -9.95
N SER A 273 19.82 -5.32 -10.69
CA SER A 273 19.74 -5.52 -12.14
C SER A 273 19.07 -6.84 -12.56
N HIS A 274 18.57 -7.65 -11.60
CA HIS A 274 17.91 -8.92 -11.91
C HIS A 274 16.72 -8.72 -12.85
N ALA A 275 16.70 -9.49 -13.94
CA ALA A 275 15.79 -9.26 -15.06
C ALA A 275 14.53 -10.14 -15.06
N SER A 276 14.33 -10.97 -14.04
CA SER A 276 13.20 -11.93 -13.96
C SER A 276 12.28 -11.65 -12.77
N THR A 277 12.24 -10.41 -12.26
CA THR A 277 11.38 -9.98 -11.16
C THR A 277 10.28 -9.06 -11.67
N CYS A 278 9.07 -9.21 -11.18
CA CYS A 278 7.91 -8.40 -11.54
C CYS A 278 7.76 -7.17 -10.62
N ALA A 279 6.79 -6.31 -10.91
CA ALA A 279 6.42 -5.19 -10.05
C ALA A 279 4.89 -5.07 -9.97
N PRO A 280 4.28 -5.00 -8.78
CA PRO A 280 2.87 -4.68 -8.64
C PRO A 280 2.61 -3.20 -8.97
N LEU A 281 1.38 -2.89 -9.38
CA LEU A 281 0.91 -1.52 -9.49
C LEU A 281 0.31 -1.10 -8.14
N CYS A 282 0.83 -0.01 -7.57
CA CYS A 282 0.32 0.51 -6.30
C CYS A 282 0.12 2.02 -6.40
N PHE A 283 -1.02 2.51 -5.90
CA PHE A 283 -1.30 3.94 -5.82
C PHE A 283 -2.24 4.28 -4.66
N ARG A 284 -2.32 5.55 -4.34
CA ARG A 284 -3.16 6.11 -3.27
C ARG A 284 -4.17 7.08 -3.85
N ILE A 285 -5.43 7.00 -3.41
CA ILE A 285 -6.51 7.95 -3.68
C ILE A 285 -6.77 8.77 -2.41
N GLY A 286 -6.91 10.12 -2.54
CA GLY A 286 -7.21 11.01 -1.42
C GLY A 286 -7.65 12.40 -1.83
#